data_1f17e5e906436d37a22eec0a81cd9ac5
#
_entry.id   1f17e5e906436d37a22eec0a81cd9ac5
#
_cell.length_a   1.000
_cell.length_b   1.000
_cell.length_c   1.000
_cell.angle_alpha   90.00
_cell.angle_beta   90.00
_cell.angle_gamma   90.00
#
_symmetry.space_group_name_H-M   'P 1'
#
loop_
_entity.id
_entity.type
_entity.pdbx_description
1 polymer ?
#
loop_
_entity_poly.entity_id
_entity_poly.type
_entity_poly.pdbx_seq_one_letter_code
_entity_poly.pdbx_strand_id
1 'polypeptide(L)'
;SEYALGKLLLTQKRTVEALEWLDKAAEQGNQFARYRLGKIYLTGEPVPKDVEKALAYLTASADQGNQFAQYTLGKLYLLGRDVPLDREQAKEWLIRSAVQGNEYARFFLDRFDQFRDPSVMLAATKLLHHMSRIFQNNSVPPGNPAGIRIDSKRRRRLMEKRMAMGHRAD
;
A
#
# COMPACT_ATOMS: atom_id res chain seq x y z
N SER A 1 -8.86 20.89 -3.41
CA SER A 1 -9.62 19.97 -4.27
C SER A 1 -10.48 19.03 -3.44
N GLU A 2 -11.60 18.59 -3.99
CA GLU A 2 -12.56 17.68 -3.34
C GLU A 2 -11.90 16.36 -2.87
N TYR A 3 -10.99 15.83 -3.67
CA TYR A 3 -10.18 14.67 -3.27
C TYR A 3 -9.37 14.92 -1.98
N ALA A 4 -8.73 16.09 -1.87
CA ALA A 4 -7.94 16.42 -0.68
C ALA A 4 -8.82 16.54 0.58
N LEU A 5 -10.01 17.12 0.42
CA LEU A 5 -10.99 17.22 1.50
C LEU A 5 -11.51 15.84 1.91
N GLY A 6 -11.91 14.99 0.96
CA GLY A 6 -12.32 13.61 1.24
C GLY A 6 -11.23 12.81 1.97
N LYS A 7 -9.97 12.94 1.54
CA LYS A 7 -8.84 12.31 2.22
C LYS A 7 -8.65 12.81 3.66
N LEU A 8 -8.78 14.12 3.89
CA LEU A 8 -8.67 14.71 5.22
C LEU A 8 -9.80 14.20 6.15
N LEU A 9 -11.02 14.17 5.64
CA LEU A 9 -12.19 13.69 6.39
C LEU A 9 -12.06 12.20 6.78
N LEU A 10 -11.47 11.37 5.92
CA LEU A 10 -11.14 9.97 6.28
C LEU A 10 -10.19 9.90 7.47
N THR A 11 -9.18 10.77 7.54
CA THR A 11 -8.25 10.79 8.69
C THR A 11 -8.91 11.26 9.97
N GLN A 12 -9.96 12.09 9.87
CA GLN A 12 -10.76 12.57 10.99
C GLN A 12 -11.90 11.62 11.36
N LYS A 13 -12.01 10.45 10.74
CA LYS A 13 -13.08 9.47 10.92
C LYS A 13 -14.50 10.01 10.57
N ARG A 14 -14.59 11.08 9.82
CA ARG A 14 -15.86 11.60 9.28
C ARG A 14 -16.20 10.90 7.96
N THR A 15 -16.56 9.63 8.10
CA THR A 15 -16.61 8.68 6.99
C THR A 15 -17.65 9.04 5.94
N VAL A 16 -18.87 9.39 6.36
CA VAL A 16 -19.99 9.68 5.44
C VAL A 16 -19.63 10.87 4.56
N GLU A 17 -19.22 11.96 5.17
CA GLU A 17 -18.80 13.17 4.43
C GLU A 17 -17.59 12.91 3.53
N ALA A 18 -16.63 12.09 4.02
CA ALA A 18 -15.47 11.72 3.22
C ALA A 18 -15.86 10.98 1.94
N LEU A 19 -16.81 10.05 2.03
CA LEU A 19 -17.30 9.32 0.86
C LEU A 19 -18.01 10.24 -0.13
N GLU A 20 -18.86 11.15 0.33
CA GLU A 20 -19.53 12.12 -0.53
C GLU A 20 -18.53 12.98 -1.33
N TRP A 21 -17.48 13.45 -0.68
CA TRP A 21 -16.44 14.24 -1.36
C TRP A 21 -15.56 13.42 -2.31
N LEU A 22 -15.29 12.15 -1.94
CA LEU A 22 -14.57 11.25 -2.84
C LEU A 22 -15.42 10.86 -4.05
N ASP A 23 -16.74 10.64 -3.88
CA ASP A 23 -17.65 10.35 -4.99
C ASP A 23 -17.72 11.53 -5.95
N LYS A 24 -17.90 12.76 -5.46
CA LYS A 24 -17.89 13.97 -6.31
C LYS A 24 -16.58 14.11 -7.08
N ALA A 25 -15.44 13.88 -6.40
CA ALA A 25 -14.14 13.92 -7.08
C ALA A 25 -13.99 12.79 -8.12
N ALA A 26 -14.52 11.61 -7.85
CA ALA A 26 -14.48 10.47 -8.78
C ALA A 26 -15.36 10.70 -10.02
N GLU A 27 -16.54 11.31 -9.85
CA GLU A 27 -17.43 11.73 -10.95
C GLU A 27 -16.74 12.75 -11.86
N GLN A 28 -15.96 13.67 -11.30
CA GLN A 28 -15.14 14.62 -12.05
C GLN A 28 -13.89 13.98 -12.70
N GLY A 29 -13.76 12.66 -12.63
CA GLY A 29 -12.68 11.93 -13.29
C GLY A 29 -11.38 11.85 -12.49
N ASN A 30 -11.36 12.20 -11.21
CA ASN A 30 -10.15 12.10 -10.40
C ASN A 30 -9.76 10.63 -10.15
N GLN A 31 -8.67 10.18 -10.78
CA GLN A 31 -8.18 8.80 -10.66
C GLN A 31 -7.82 8.40 -9.22
N PHE A 32 -7.33 9.33 -8.41
CA PHE A 32 -6.97 9.03 -7.01
C PHE A 32 -8.20 8.86 -6.13
N ALA A 33 -9.28 9.61 -6.39
CA ALA A 33 -10.56 9.43 -5.72
C ALA A 33 -11.16 8.06 -6.07
N ARG A 34 -11.19 7.70 -7.36
CA ARG A 34 -11.61 6.37 -7.84
C ARG A 34 -10.80 5.26 -7.19
N TYR A 35 -9.49 5.37 -7.13
CA TYR A 35 -8.63 4.40 -6.44
C TYR A 35 -8.99 4.27 -4.95
N ARG A 36 -9.21 5.39 -4.25
CA ARG A 36 -9.60 5.39 -2.83
C ARG A 36 -10.93 4.71 -2.60
N LEU A 37 -11.95 5.05 -3.37
CA LEU A 37 -13.27 4.40 -3.31
C LEU A 37 -13.17 2.91 -3.59
N GLY A 38 -12.45 2.51 -4.63
CA GLY A 38 -12.20 1.12 -4.93
C GLY A 38 -11.57 0.35 -3.77
N LYS A 39 -10.59 0.96 -3.10
CA LYS A 39 -9.97 0.39 -1.88
C LYS A 39 -10.97 0.26 -0.72
N ILE A 40 -11.79 1.27 -0.48
CA ILE A 40 -12.78 1.29 0.59
C ILE A 40 -13.81 0.17 0.38
N TYR A 41 -14.39 0.05 -0.82
CA TYR A 41 -15.35 -1.00 -1.14
C TYR A 41 -14.71 -2.40 -1.14
N LEU A 42 -13.43 -2.52 -1.49
CA LEU A 42 -12.72 -3.79 -1.46
C LEU A 42 -12.42 -4.26 -0.03
N THR A 43 -12.06 -3.36 0.87
CA THR A 43 -11.76 -3.71 2.27
C THR A 43 -13.02 -3.94 3.10
N GLY A 44 -14.12 -3.28 2.75
CA GLY A 44 -15.35 -3.32 3.52
C GLY A 44 -15.30 -2.47 4.79
N GLU A 45 -14.44 -1.48 4.81
CA GLU A 45 -14.30 -0.53 5.92
C GLU A 45 -14.07 0.88 5.35
N PRO A 46 -14.89 1.82 5.73
CA PRO A 46 -15.95 1.92 6.75
C PRO A 46 -17.36 1.61 6.22
N VAL A 47 -17.49 1.15 4.99
CA VAL A 47 -18.75 0.72 4.37
C VAL A 47 -18.72 -0.78 4.11
N PRO A 48 -19.87 -1.44 3.94
CA PRO A 48 -19.90 -2.86 3.60
C PRO A 48 -19.09 -3.15 2.33
N LYS A 49 -18.41 -4.31 2.34
CA LYS A 49 -17.63 -4.77 1.20
C LYS A 49 -18.51 -4.97 -0.02
N ASP A 50 -18.10 -4.38 -1.14
CA ASP A 50 -18.75 -4.50 -2.45
C ASP A 50 -17.66 -4.66 -3.52
N VAL A 51 -17.44 -5.90 -3.92
CA VAL A 51 -16.37 -6.24 -4.86
C VAL A 51 -16.66 -5.70 -6.27
N GLU A 52 -17.93 -5.67 -6.70
CA GLU A 52 -18.30 -5.17 -8.01
C GLU A 52 -18.03 -3.67 -8.13
N LYS A 53 -18.47 -2.89 -7.14
CA LYS A 53 -18.16 -1.45 -7.08
C LYS A 53 -16.65 -1.21 -6.95
N ALA A 54 -15.96 -2.00 -6.14
CA ALA A 54 -14.52 -1.89 -6.00
C ALA A 54 -13.81 -2.09 -7.34
N LEU A 55 -14.19 -3.13 -8.09
CA LEU A 55 -13.62 -3.40 -9.42
C LEU A 55 -13.92 -2.26 -10.40
N ALA A 56 -15.15 -1.77 -10.44
CA ALA A 56 -15.52 -0.66 -11.33
C ALA A 56 -14.65 0.58 -11.08
N TYR A 57 -14.51 0.99 -9.83
CA TYR A 57 -13.66 2.14 -9.46
C TYR A 57 -12.17 1.88 -9.71
N LEU A 58 -11.66 0.68 -9.37
CA LEU A 58 -10.25 0.35 -9.57
C LEU A 58 -9.90 0.28 -11.06
N THR A 59 -10.76 -0.34 -11.88
CA THR A 59 -10.56 -0.43 -13.34
C THR A 59 -10.57 0.97 -13.97
N ALA A 60 -11.58 1.79 -13.65
CA ALA A 60 -11.64 3.16 -14.14
C ALA A 60 -10.43 4.01 -13.72
N SER A 61 -9.88 3.78 -12.53
CA SER A 61 -8.65 4.44 -12.08
C SER A 61 -7.41 3.92 -12.80
N ALA A 62 -7.33 2.60 -13.00
CA ALA A 62 -6.20 1.94 -13.65
C ALA A 62 -6.10 2.29 -15.14
N ASP A 63 -7.23 2.40 -15.83
CA ASP A 63 -7.30 2.81 -17.23
C ASP A 63 -6.87 4.27 -17.43
N GLN A 64 -7.07 5.12 -16.41
CA GLN A 64 -6.54 6.48 -16.37
C GLN A 64 -5.02 6.54 -16.06
N GLY A 65 -4.37 5.40 -15.88
CA GLY A 65 -2.93 5.30 -15.64
C GLY A 65 -2.52 5.28 -14.17
N ASN A 66 -3.45 5.13 -13.22
CA ASN A 66 -3.07 5.05 -11.81
C ASN A 66 -2.32 3.75 -11.50
N GLN A 67 -1.01 3.84 -11.25
CA GLN A 67 -0.14 2.69 -10.99
C GLN A 67 -0.57 1.88 -9.75
N PHE A 68 -1.15 2.52 -8.74
CA PHE A 68 -1.59 1.83 -7.52
C PHE A 68 -2.87 1.02 -7.77
N ALA A 69 -3.78 1.53 -8.60
CA ALA A 69 -4.97 0.81 -9.03
C ALA A 69 -4.58 -0.39 -9.90
N GLN A 70 -3.67 -0.22 -10.86
CA GLN A 70 -3.12 -1.28 -11.70
C GLN A 70 -2.47 -2.38 -10.84
N TYR A 71 -1.61 -2.02 -9.90
CA TYR A 71 -1.02 -2.97 -8.96
C TYR A 71 -2.08 -3.72 -8.14
N THR A 72 -3.11 -3.01 -7.66
CA THR A 72 -4.19 -3.60 -6.87
C THR A 72 -4.99 -4.61 -7.68
N LEU A 73 -5.34 -4.29 -8.93
CA LEU A 73 -6.01 -5.22 -9.85
C LEU A 73 -5.14 -6.44 -10.14
N GLY A 74 -3.87 -6.24 -10.47
CA GLY A 74 -2.94 -7.33 -10.71
C GLY A 74 -2.86 -8.29 -9.52
N LYS A 75 -2.81 -7.75 -8.31
CA LYS A 75 -2.81 -8.54 -7.08
C LYS A 75 -4.15 -9.27 -6.85
N LEU A 76 -5.29 -8.65 -7.14
CA LEU A 76 -6.60 -9.28 -7.00
C LEU A 76 -6.75 -10.50 -7.90
N TYR A 77 -6.41 -10.36 -9.19
CA TYR A 77 -6.47 -11.46 -10.15
C TYR A 77 -5.44 -12.56 -9.84
N LEU A 78 -4.30 -12.21 -9.26
CA LEU A 78 -3.29 -13.19 -8.89
C LEU A 78 -3.66 -13.98 -7.61
N LEU A 79 -4.40 -13.35 -6.67
CA LEU A 79 -4.89 -14.00 -5.45
C LEU A 79 -6.11 -14.90 -5.70
N GLY A 80 -6.99 -14.54 -6.61
CA GLY A 80 -8.20 -15.29 -6.93
C GLY A 80 -9.19 -15.45 -5.77
N ARG A 81 -9.25 -14.47 -4.83
CA ARG A 81 -10.12 -14.56 -3.65
C ARG A 81 -11.45 -13.83 -3.83
N ASP A 82 -11.37 -12.60 -4.24
CA ASP A 82 -12.53 -11.72 -4.43
C ASP A 82 -12.99 -11.70 -5.88
N VAL A 83 -12.12 -12.12 -6.79
CA VAL A 83 -12.34 -12.31 -8.22
C VAL A 83 -11.79 -13.68 -8.62
N PRO A 84 -12.26 -14.27 -9.73
CA PRO A 84 -11.65 -15.49 -10.28
C PRO A 84 -10.14 -15.28 -10.53
N LEU A 85 -9.37 -16.34 -10.26
CA LEU A 85 -7.93 -16.34 -10.53
C LEU A 85 -7.70 -16.18 -12.04
N ASP A 86 -6.99 -15.13 -12.44
CA ASP A 86 -6.59 -14.89 -13.82
C ASP A 86 -5.14 -14.39 -13.86
N ARG A 87 -4.23 -15.30 -14.17
CA ARG A 87 -2.79 -14.99 -14.18
C ARG A 87 -2.39 -14.08 -15.35
N GLU A 88 -3.06 -14.18 -16.47
CA GLU A 88 -2.75 -13.37 -17.65
C GLU A 88 -3.17 -11.91 -17.40
N GLN A 89 -4.38 -11.68 -16.93
CA GLN A 89 -4.82 -10.35 -16.55
C GLN A 89 -3.97 -9.79 -15.40
N ALA A 90 -3.64 -10.61 -14.41
CA ALA A 90 -2.76 -10.19 -13.31
C ALA A 90 -1.41 -9.70 -13.82
N LYS A 91 -0.78 -10.45 -14.74
CA LYS A 91 0.51 -10.10 -15.33
C LYS A 91 0.43 -8.80 -16.12
N GLU A 92 -0.60 -8.62 -16.93
CA GLU A 92 -0.81 -7.41 -17.71
C GLU A 92 -0.90 -6.15 -16.83
N TRP A 93 -1.75 -6.21 -15.80
CA TRP A 93 -1.88 -5.09 -14.86
C TRP A 93 -0.60 -4.80 -14.07
N LEU A 94 0.13 -5.84 -13.67
CA LEU A 94 1.42 -5.68 -12.98
C LEU A 94 2.47 -5.06 -13.90
N ILE A 95 2.53 -5.43 -15.19
CA ILE A 95 3.45 -4.83 -16.17
C ILE A 95 3.15 -3.34 -16.31
N ARG A 96 1.89 -2.96 -16.53
CA ARG A 96 1.49 -1.56 -16.66
C ARG A 96 1.90 -0.74 -15.42
N SER A 97 1.73 -1.29 -14.24
CA SER A 97 2.12 -0.65 -12.99
C SER A 97 3.65 -0.54 -12.82
N ALA A 98 4.39 -1.60 -13.16
CA ALA A 98 5.85 -1.64 -13.04
C ALA A 98 6.57 -0.67 -13.99
N VAL A 99 6.05 -0.52 -15.22
CA VAL A 99 6.56 0.46 -16.20
C VAL A 99 6.48 1.88 -15.66
N GLN A 100 5.50 2.18 -14.83
CA GLN A 100 5.36 3.49 -14.17
C GLN A 100 6.25 3.63 -12.91
N GLY A 101 7.07 2.64 -12.59
CA GLY A 101 8.00 2.67 -11.45
C GLY A 101 7.45 2.08 -10.16
N ASN A 102 6.35 1.33 -10.19
CA ASN A 102 5.84 0.67 -9.00
C ASN A 102 6.73 -0.53 -8.63
N GLU A 103 7.55 -0.36 -7.58
CA GLU A 103 8.49 -1.38 -7.11
C GLU A 103 7.80 -2.67 -6.62
N TYR A 104 6.60 -2.56 -6.05
CA TYR A 104 5.83 -3.74 -5.64
C TYR A 104 5.38 -4.57 -6.84
N ALA A 105 4.92 -3.90 -7.91
CA ALA A 105 4.54 -4.58 -9.15
C ALA A 105 5.75 -5.26 -9.79
N ARG A 106 6.91 -4.60 -9.81
CA ARG A 106 8.18 -5.18 -10.30
C ARG A 106 8.57 -6.41 -9.49
N PHE A 107 8.51 -6.34 -8.16
CA PHE A 107 8.79 -7.48 -7.29
C PHE A 107 7.94 -8.71 -7.62
N PHE A 108 6.63 -8.51 -7.88
CA PHE A 108 5.74 -9.62 -8.25
C PHE A 108 6.02 -10.15 -9.64
N LEU A 109 6.40 -9.30 -10.59
CA LEU A 109 6.78 -9.74 -11.94
C LEU A 109 8.07 -10.55 -11.95
N ASP A 110 9.10 -10.12 -11.23
CA ASP A 110 10.38 -10.81 -11.15
C ASP A 110 10.25 -12.24 -10.59
N ARG A 111 9.20 -12.46 -9.80
CA ARG A 111 8.91 -13.75 -9.15
C ARG A 111 7.59 -14.36 -9.58
N PHE A 112 7.07 -13.94 -10.73
CA PHE A 112 5.71 -14.29 -11.17
C PHE A 112 5.47 -15.79 -11.23
N ASP A 113 6.47 -16.56 -11.68
CA ASP A 113 6.36 -18.03 -11.75
C ASP A 113 6.43 -18.71 -10.39
N GLN A 114 7.02 -18.06 -9.38
CA GLN A 114 7.06 -18.57 -8.00
C GLN A 114 5.70 -18.38 -7.30
N PHE A 115 4.89 -17.42 -7.74
CA PHE A 115 3.54 -17.16 -7.20
C PHE A 115 2.45 -17.96 -7.91
N ARG A 116 2.71 -19.25 -8.20
CA ARG A 116 1.69 -20.16 -8.72
C ARG A 116 0.65 -20.52 -7.65
N ASP A 117 1.08 -20.60 -6.39
CA ASP A 117 0.20 -20.88 -5.26
C ASP A 117 -0.28 -19.56 -4.64
N PRO A 118 -1.61 -19.33 -4.57
CA PRO A 118 -2.19 -18.14 -3.95
C PRO A 118 -1.78 -17.94 -2.47
N SER A 119 -1.46 -19.02 -1.75
CA SER A 119 -1.02 -18.94 -0.35
C SER A 119 0.35 -18.29 -0.22
N VAL A 120 1.28 -18.63 -1.12
CA VAL A 120 2.63 -18.02 -1.19
C VAL A 120 2.52 -16.54 -1.54
N MET A 121 1.66 -16.22 -2.49
CA MET A 121 1.38 -14.83 -2.89
C MET A 121 0.81 -14.01 -1.73
N LEU A 122 -0.10 -14.57 -0.95
CA LEU A 122 -0.66 -13.90 0.22
C LEU A 122 0.41 -13.64 1.29
N ALA A 123 1.27 -14.61 1.55
CA ALA A 123 2.38 -14.47 2.50
C ALA A 123 3.34 -13.35 2.06
N ALA A 124 3.72 -13.33 0.77
CA ALA A 124 4.55 -12.27 0.20
C ALA A 124 3.90 -10.88 0.31
N THR A 125 2.59 -10.78 0.03
CA THR A 125 1.84 -9.53 0.17
C THR A 125 1.83 -9.01 1.60
N LYS A 126 1.61 -9.90 2.59
CA LYS A 126 1.64 -9.53 4.01
C LYS A 126 3.03 -9.06 4.44
N LEU A 127 4.08 -9.74 3.97
CA LEU A 127 5.47 -9.38 4.27
C LEU A 127 5.80 -7.99 3.71
N LEU A 128 5.48 -7.73 2.44
CA LEU A 128 5.70 -6.43 1.81
C LEU A 128 4.95 -5.31 2.53
N HIS A 129 3.71 -5.55 2.94
CA HIS A 129 2.93 -4.57 3.70
C HIS A 129 3.59 -4.28 5.07
N HIS A 130 4.07 -5.32 5.75
CA HIS A 130 4.78 -5.17 7.02
C HIS A 130 6.08 -4.39 6.87
N MET A 131 6.87 -4.70 5.85
CA MET A 131 8.11 -3.97 5.53
C MET A 131 7.83 -2.51 5.19
N SER A 132 6.84 -2.23 4.34
CA SER A 132 6.45 -0.85 4.00
C SER A 132 6.09 -0.04 5.24
N ARG A 133 5.38 -0.64 6.20
CA ARG A 133 5.01 0.00 7.47
C ARG A 133 6.23 0.31 8.34
N ILE A 134 7.22 -0.59 8.35
CA ILE A 134 8.50 -0.37 9.06
C ILE A 134 9.26 0.81 8.43
N PHE A 135 9.36 0.85 7.11
CA PHE A 135 10.05 1.94 6.40
C PHE A 135 9.34 3.27 6.58
N GLN A 136 8.01 3.31 6.52
CA GLN A 136 7.25 4.55 6.77
C GLN A 136 7.41 5.07 8.20
N ASN A 137 7.46 4.19 9.18
CA ASN A 137 7.66 4.57 10.58
C ASN A 137 9.12 4.99 10.87
N ASN A 138 10.08 4.56 10.04
CA ASN A 138 11.49 4.90 10.16
C ASN A 138 11.93 6.04 9.22
N SER A 139 11.06 6.52 8.34
CA SER A 139 11.35 7.66 7.47
C SER A 139 11.44 8.92 8.33
N VAL A 140 12.62 9.49 8.39
CA VAL A 140 12.88 10.81 8.99
C VAL A 140 12.10 11.85 8.19
N PRO A 141 11.33 12.76 8.83
CA PRO A 141 10.61 13.80 8.10
C PRO A 141 11.59 14.65 7.28
N PRO A 142 11.24 15.02 6.04
CA PRO A 142 12.08 15.86 5.21
C PRO A 142 12.28 17.23 5.90
N GLY A 143 13.46 17.50 6.39
CA GLY A 143 13.78 18.75 7.05
C GLY A 143 14.94 18.71 8.05
N ASN A 144 15.53 17.55 8.32
CA ASN A 144 16.69 17.49 9.20
C ASN A 144 17.85 16.72 8.53
N PRO A 145 18.79 17.38 7.85
CA PRO A 145 19.94 16.74 7.22
C PRO A 145 21.00 16.22 8.20
N ALA A 146 20.79 16.36 9.50
CA ALA A 146 21.71 15.93 10.54
C ALA A 146 21.07 14.83 11.39
N GLY A 147 21.31 13.58 11.00
CA GLY A 147 21.37 12.55 11.99
C GLY A 147 20.21 11.60 12.08
N ILE A 148 20.55 10.38 11.74
CA ILE A 148 19.97 9.18 12.30
C ILE A 148 19.75 9.44 13.82
N ARG A 149 18.49 9.71 14.21
CA ARG A 149 18.12 9.64 15.63
C ARG A 149 18.21 8.18 16.04
N ILE A 150 19.41 7.74 16.30
CA ILE A 150 19.61 6.57 17.13
C ILE A 150 18.96 6.94 18.46
N ASP A 151 17.89 6.24 18.82
CA ASP A 151 17.19 6.40 20.08
C ASP A 151 18.27 6.55 21.18
N SER A 152 18.31 7.73 21.81
CA SER A 152 19.30 8.06 22.83
C SER A 152 19.30 7.05 23.98
N LYS A 153 18.14 6.43 24.28
CA LYS A 153 18.01 5.31 25.23
C LYS A 153 18.74 4.05 24.75
N ARG A 154 18.67 3.74 23.45
CA ARG A 154 19.33 2.55 22.88
C ARG A 154 20.85 2.76 22.81
N ARG A 155 21.30 3.98 22.51
CA ARG A 155 22.71 4.36 22.51
C ARG A 155 23.30 4.29 23.91
N ARG A 156 22.57 4.79 24.93
CA ARG A 156 22.95 4.72 26.32
C ARG A 156 23.09 3.29 26.85
N ARG A 157 22.09 2.42 26.54
CA ARG A 157 22.15 0.99 26.90
C ARG A 157 23.30 0.23 26.21
N LEU A 158 23.64 0.59 24.96
CA LEU A 158 24.78 0.00 24.23
C LEU A 158 26.12 0.47 24.84
N MET A 159 26.23 1.73 25.24
CA MET A 159 27.40 2.24 25.93
C MET A 159 27.55 1.62 27.32
N GLU A 160 26.48 1.53 28.10
CA GLU A 160 26.48 0.88 29.42
C GLU A 160 26.89 -0.60 29.32
N LYS A 161 26.41 -1.33 28.31
CA LYS A 161 26.84 -2.72 28.03
C LYS A 161 28.33 -2.79 27.63
N ARG A 162 28.85 -1.86 26.83
CA ARG A 162 30.26 -1.84 26.44
C ARG A 162 31.17 -1.53 27.64
N MET A 163 30.79 -0.58 28.51
CA MET A 163 31.53 -0.30 29.74
C MET A 163 31.50 -1.48 30.71
N ALA A 164 30.39 -2.18 30.86
CA ALA A 164 30.27 -3.38 31.69
C ALA A 164 31.11 -4.56 31.19
N MET A 165 31.36 -4.65 29.88
CA MET A 165 32.25 -5.70 29.31
C MET A 165 33.73 -5.31 29.38
N GLY A 166 34.07 -4.01 29.39
CA GLY A 166 35.46 -3.53 29.50
C GLY A 166 36.10 -3.65 30.89
N HIS A 167 35.30 -3.91 31.92
CA HIS A 167 35.78 -4.09 33.32
C HIS A 167 35.94 -5.55 33.74
N ARG A 168 35.91 -6.48 32.80
CA ARG A 168 36.12 -7.93 33.06
C ARG A 168 37.42 -8.48 32.49
N ALA A 169 38.39 -7.62 32.20
CA ALA A 169 39.72 -8.01 31.75
C ALA A 169 40.76 -7.33 32.62
N ASP A 170 40.84 -7.72 33.91
CA ASP A 170 42.00 -7.68 34.79
C ASP A 170 41.82 -8.77 35.87
#